data_46cef34aa387bd99c56e8f6c0eefbbfc
#
_entry.id   46cef34aa387bd99c56e8f6c0eefbbfc
#
_cell.length_a   1.000
_cell.length_b   1.000
_cell.length_c   1.000
_cell.angle_alpha   90.00
_cell.angle_beta   90.00
_cell.angle_gamma   90.00
#
_symmetry.space_group_name_H-M   'P 1'
#
loop_
_entity.id
_entity.type
_entity.pdbx_description
1 polymer ?
#
loop_
_entity_poly.entity_id
_entity_poly.type
_entity_poly.pdbx_seq_one_letter_code
_entity_poly.pdbx_strand_id
1 'polypeptide(L)'
;MPRFYVEGCQDAQTGITIMGEDVNHIKNVLRLTIGDTITVCDGAGKEYECEIAEISKEQVYANIVDINQNAAELPCNITLFQGMPKSDKMEFIIQKAVELGAAGIVPVMMKRTVVKLEDKKKDKKRERYQMIAESAAKQSGRGIIPEVTGFMSFREALQYLSLIHISEPTRHSLI
;
A
#
# COMPACT_ATOMS: atom_id res chain seq x y z
N MET A 1 6.71 -2.45 -18.09
CA MET A 1 6.94 -1.03 -17.84
C MET A 1 7.35 -0.87 -16.38
N PRO A 2 8.45 -0.18 -16.03
CA PRO A 2 8.86 0.02 -14.65
C PRO A 2 7.82 0.84 -13.90
N ARG A 3 7.62 0.51 -12.60
CA ARG A 3 6.57 1.09 -11.76
C ARG A 3 7.18 1.75 -10.52
N PHE A 4 6.73 2.96 -10.21
CA PHE A 4 7.18 3.77 -9.09
C PHE A 4 6.01 4.28 -8.28
N TYR A 5 6.20 4.52 -6.98
CA TYR A 5 5.17 5.06 -6.10
C TYR A 5 5.57 6.45 -5.64
N VAL A 6 4.73 7.44 -5.93
CA VAL A 6 4.98 8.84 -5.57
C VAL A 6 3.80 9.36 -4.75
N GLU A 7 4.05 9.63 -3.48
CA GLU A 7 3.04 10.23 -2.62
C GLU A 7 2.75 11.67 -3.05
N GLY A 8 1.48 12.08 -2.92
CA GLY A 8 1.06 13.45 -3.19
C GLY A 8 0.88 13.79 -4.67
N CYS A 9 0.90 12.80 -5.58
CA CYS A 9 0.66 13.05 -7.01
C CYS A 9 -0.81 12.89 -7.44
N GLN A 10 -1.75 12.70 -6.49
CA GLN A 10 -3.16 12.42 -6.79
C GLN A 10 -3.86 13.48 -7.65
N ASP A 11 -3.41 14.72 -7.57
CA ASP A 11 -3.95 15.86 -8.32
C ASP A 11 -3.04 16.32 -9.47
N ALA A 12 -2.02 15.54 -9.80
CA ALA A 12 -1.11 15.86 -10.90
C ALA A 12 -1.86 15.80 -12.24
N GLN A 13 -1.75 16.85 -13.05
CA GLN A 13 -2.41 16.94 -14.35
C GLN A 13 -1.43 16.94 -15.53
N THR A 14 -0.23 17.42 -15.34
CA THR A 14 0.74 17.62 -16.43
C THR A 14 2.00 16.80 -16.28
N GLY A 15 2.47 16.61 -15.06
CA GLY A 15 3.70 15.86 -14.83
C GLY A 15 3.94 15.56 -13.36
N ILE A 16 4.83 14.62 -13.11
CA ILE A 16 5.15 14.10 -11.78
C ILE A 16 6.67 14.18 -11.58
N THR A 17 7.06 14.64 -10.38
CA THR A 17 8.46 14.65 -9.95
C THR A 17 8.72 13.47 -9.04
N ILE A 18 9.68 12.62 -9.43
CA ILE A 18 10.14 11.47 -8.64
C ILE A 18 11.43 11.89 -7.94
N MET A 19 11.52 11.64 -6.63
CA MET A 19 12.67 11.98 -5.79
C MET A 19 13.13 10.77 -4.96
N GLY A 20 14.27 10.94 -4.27
CA GLY A 20 14.76 9.94 -3.34
C GLY A 20 15.43 8.72 -4.00
N GLU A 21 15.22 7.54 -3.43
CA GLU A 21 15.90 6.30 -3.86
C GLU A 21 15.50 5.88 -5.29
N ASP A 22 14.29 6.19 -5.71
CA ASP A 22 13.78 5.84 -7.03
C ASP A 22 14.54 6.55 -8.17
N VAL A 23 15.14 7.74 -7.91
CA VAL A 23 16.00 8.42 -8.88
C VAL A 23 17.23 7.58 -9.22
N ASN A 24 17.87 7.01 -8.18
CA ASN A 24 19.01 6.11 -8.37
C ASN A 24 18.60 4.82 -9.10
N HIS A 25 17.42 4.29 -8.77
CA HIS A 25 16.88 3.11 -9.43
C HIS A 25 16.66 3.36 -10.94
N ILE A 26 16.02 4.48 -11.28
CA ILE A 26 15.77 4.88 -12.68
C ILE A 26 17.09 5.00 -13.46
N LYS A 27 18.05 5.75 -12.91
CA LYS A 27 19.30 6.10 -13.63
C LYS A 27 20.30 4.96 -13.71
N ASN A 28 20.57 4.31 -12.58
CA ASN A 28 21.73 3.43 -12.42
C ASN A 28 21.38 1.96 -12.50
N VAL A 29 20.17 1.57 -12.06
CA VAL A 29 19.72 0.17 -12.08
C VAL A 29 19.01 -0.12 -13.40
N LEU A 30 17.96 0.63 -13.70
CA LEU A 30 17.16 0.44 -14.92
C LEU A 30 17.77 1.14 -16.14
N ARG A 31 18.64 2.14 -15.93
CA ARG A 31 19.33 2.91 -16.97
C ARG A 31 18.37 3.55 -17.97
N LEU A 32 17.25 4.06 -17.45
CA LEU A 32 16.26 4.75 -18.28
C LEU A 32 16.79 6.12 -18.71
N THR A 33 16.29 6.57 -19.85
CA THR A 33 16.68 7.81 -20.53
C THR A 33 15.45 8.69 -20.77
N ILE A 34 15.68 9.93 -21.16
CA ILE A 34 14.62 10.84 -21.60
C ILE A 34 13.88 10.22 -22.79
N GLY A 35 12.54 10.23 -22.75
CA GLY A 35 11.66 9.60 -23.72
C GLY A 35 11.22 8.18 -23.34
N ASP A 36 11.85 7.55 -22.34
CA ASP A 36 11.38 6.25 -21.84
C ASP A 36 10.07 6.38 -21.06
N THR A 37 9.24 5.36 -21.15
CA THR A 37 7.94 5.32 -20.48
C THR A 37 8.02 4.56 -19.14
N ILE A 38 7.35 5.12 -18.14
CA ILE A 38 7.24 4.57 -16.78
C ILE A 38 5.79 4.64 -16.31
N THR A 39 5.42 3.79 -15.35
CA THR A 39 4.15 3.90 -14.62
C THR A 39 4.41 4.51 -13.25
N VAL A 40 3.68 5.54 -12.89
CA VAL A 40 3.69 6.11 -11.54
C VAL A 40 2.35 5.81 -10.87
N CYS A 41 2.39 5.32 -9.63
CA CYS A 41 1.21 5.04 -8.81
C CYS A 41 1.16 6.02 -7.66
N ASP A 42 -0.03 6.51 -7.33
CA ASP A 42 -0.26 7.44 -6.21
C ASP A 42 -0.46 6.74 -4.86
N GLY A 43 -0.48 5.40 -4.86
CA GLY A 43 -0.77 4.60 -3.66
C GLY A 43 -2.25 4.61 -3.24
N ALA A 44 -3.10 5.34 -3.96
CA ALA A 44 -4.54 5.48 -3.70
C ALA A 44 -5.42 4.87 -4.82
N GLY A 45 -4.81 4.19 -5.79
CA GLY A 45 -5.50 3.44 -6.85
C GLY A 45 -5.43 4.04 -8.24
N LYS A 46 -4.83 5.23 -8.41
CA LYS A 46 -4.58 5.79 -9.73
C LYS A 46 -3.20 5.41 -10.25
N GLU A 47 -3.12 5.18 -11.54
CA GLU A 47 -1.89 4.96 -12.27
C GLU A 47 -1.73 6.03 -13.35
N TYR A 48 -0.54 6.57 -13.43
CA TYR A 48 -0.14 7.56 -14.41
C TYR A 48 0.87 6.92 -15.35
N GLU A 49 0.52 6.82 -16.60
CA GLU A 49 1.48 6.51 -17.66
C GLU A 49 2.26 7.77 -17.99
N CYS A 50 3.57 7.73 -17.79
CA CYS A 50 4.42 8.91 -17.90
C CYS A 50 5.59 8.67 -18.83
N GLU A 51 6.00 9.73 -19.52
CA GLU A 51 7.22 9.78 -20.32
C GLU A 51 8.27 10.63 -19.61
N ILE A 52 9.47 10.12 -19.43
CA ILE A 52 10.57 10.83 -18.77
C ILE A 52 10.97 12.03 -19.61
N ALA A 53 10.83 13.23 -19.04
CA ALA A 53 11.17 14.49 -19.72
C ALA A 53 12.51 15.06 -19.25
N GLU A 54 12.88 14.86 -18.00
CA GLU A 54 14.13 15.38 -17.43
C GLU A 54 14.70 14.41 -16.38
N ILE A 55 16.01 14.23 -16.39
CA ILE A 55 16.74 13.45 -15.40
C ILE A 55 17.86 14.31 -14.81
N SER A 56 17.76 14.64 -13.53
CA SER A 56 18.80 15.34 -12.78
C SER A 56 19.52 14.42 -11.76
N LYS A 57 20.36 14.97 -10.90
CA LYS A 57 21.01 14.21 -9.84
C LYS A 57 20.02 13.84 -8.70
N GLU A 58 19.05 14.70 -8.43
CA GLU A 58 18.18 14.62 -7.24
C GLU A 58 16.74 14.28 -7.58
N GLN A 59 16.33 14.46 -8.83
CA GLN A 59 14.96 14.23 -9.28
C GLN A 59 14.87 13.76 -10.72
N VAL A 60 13.79 13.08 -11.02
CA VAL A 60 13.35 12.75 -12.38
C VAL A 60 11.98 13.38 -12.58
N TYR A 61 11.81 14.17 -13.64
CA TYR A 61 10.52 14.72 -14.02
C TYR A 61 9.97 13.96 -15.21
N ALA A 62 8.71 13.56 -15.13
CA ALA A 62 8.03 12.82 -16.18
C ALA A 62 6.68 13.48 -16.51
N ASN A 63 6.41 13.67 -17.81
CA ASN A 63 5.14 14.16 -18.30
C ASN A 63 4.08 13.06 -18.23
N ILE A 64 2.87 13.38 -17.80
CA ILE A 64 1.75 12.46 -17.83
C ILE A 64 1.23 12.33 -19.25
N VAL A 65 1.18 11.11 -19.75
CA VAL A 65 0.63 10.75 -21.06
C VAL A 65 -0.81 10.28 -20.92
N ASP A 66 -1.10 9.47 -19.88
CA ASP A 66 -2.43 8.93 -19.61
C ASP A 66 -2.63 8.69 -18.11
N ILE A 67 -3.91 8.66 -17.68
CA ILE A 67 -4.29 8.44 -16.29
C ILE A 67 -5.33 7.32 -16.26
N ASN A 68 -5.00 6.25 -15.57
CA ASN A 68 -5.82 5.06 -15.48
C ASN A 68 -6.16 4.68 -14.03
N GLN A 69 -7.23 3.93 -13.85
CA GLN A 69 -7.47 3.19 -12.60
C GLN A 69 -6.65 1.90 -12.64
N ASN A 70 -6.01 1.56 -11.52
CA ASN A 70 -5.27 0.30 -11.45
C ASN A 70 -6.22 -0.90 -11.60
N ALA A 71 -6.01 -1.69 -12.66
CA ALA A 71 -6.84 -2.86 -12.97
C ALA A 71 -6.58 -4.06 -12.03
N ALA A 72 -5.54 -4.02 -11.21
CA ALA A 72 -5.21 -5.10 -10.27
C ALA A 72 -5.97 -4.99 -8.94
N GLU A 73 -6.70 -3.88 -8.71
CA GLU A 73 -7.45 -3.71 -7.49
C GLU A 73 -8.80 -4.46 -7.52
N LEU A 74 -9.15 -5.05 -6.37
CA LEU A 74 -10.43 -5.72 -6.20
C LEU A 74 -11.58 -4.69 -6.17
N PRO A 75 -12.78 -5.06 -6.67
CA PRO A 75 -13.95 -4.17 -6.63
C PRO A 75 -14.55 -4.02 -5.22
N CYS A 76 -13.91 -4.61 -4.20
CA CYS A 76 -14.33 -4.56 -2.81
C CYS A 76 -13.12 -4.37 -1.88
N ASN A 77 -13.34 -3.67 -0.76
CA ASN A 77 -12.32 -3.47 0.26
C ASN A 77 -12.35 -4.62 1.27
N ILE A 78 -11.29 -5.43 1.29
CA ILE A 78 -11.13 -6.53 2.24
C ILE A 78 -10.15 -6.11 3.34
N THR A 79 -10.60 -6.07 4.59
CA THR A 79 -9.74 -5.83 5.75
C THR A 79 -9.50 -7.12 6.51
N LEU A 80 -8.23 -7.48 6.70
CA LEU A 80 -7.83 -8.66 7.45
C LEU A 80 -7.62 -8.34 8.93
N PHE A 81 -8.47 -8.89 9.80
CA PHE A 81 -8.26 -8.88 11.25
C PHE A 81 -7.48 -10.14 11.66
N GLN A 82 -6.18 -9.98 11.90
CA GLN A 82 -5.29 -11.10 12.17
C GLN A 82 -4.88 -11.18 13.63
N GLY A 83 -5.28 -12.25 14.32
CA GLY A 83 -4.72 -12.58 15.62
C GLY A 83 -3.22 -12.79 15.56
N MET A 84 -2.47 -12.15 16.46
CA MET A 84 -1.01 -12.22 16.47
C MET A 84 -0.50 -13.65 16.56
N PRO A 85 0.18 -14.16 15.53
CA PRO A 85 0.78 -15.49 15.55
C PRO A 85 2.07 -15.51 16.36
N LYS A 86 2.60 -16.70 16.62
CA LYS A 86 3.96 -16.86 17.17
C LYS A 86 5.01 -16.54 16.12
N SER A 87 6.09 -15.91 16.57
CA SER A 87 7.28 -15.62 15.72
C SER A 87 6.99 -14.72 14.52
N ASP A 88 7.75 -14.87 13.44
CA ASP A 88 7.73 -13.99 12.26
C ASP A 88 6.64 -14.32 11.24
N LYS A 89 5.72 -15.22 11.58
CA LYS A 89 4.62 -15.61 10.70
C LYS A 89 3.71 -14.44 10.29
N MET A 90 3.64 -13.40 11.13
CA MET A 90 2.84 -12.21 10.82
C MET A 90 3.35 -11.48 9.56
N GLU A 91 4.65 -11.41 9.37
CA GLU A 91 5.26 -10.77 8.20
C GLU A 91 4.86 -11.48 6.90
N PHE A 92 4.93 -12.81 6.92
CA PHE A 92 4.46 -13.63 5.80
C PHE A 92 2.95 -13.48 5.54
N ILE A 93 2.14 -13.42 6.61
CA ILE A 93 0.67 -13.22 6.48
C ILE A 93 0.38 -11.86 5.85
N ILE A 94 1.07 -10.79 6.28
CA ILE A 94 0.92 -9.44 5.72
C ILE A 94 1.28 -9.47 4.23
N GLN A 95 2.44 -10.00 3.89
CA GLN A 95 2.87 -10.11 2.50
C GLN A 95 1.80 -10.80 1.64
N LYS A 96 1.32 -11.96 2.06
CA LYS A 96 0.32 -12.73 1.28
C LYS A 96 -1.05 -12.08 1.26
N ALA A 97 -1.48 -11.44 2.34
CA ALA A 97 -2.73 -10.68 2.35
C ALA A 97 -2.71 -9.52 1.34
N VAL A 98 -1.59 -8.80 1.28
CA VAL A 98 -1.39 -7.71 0.31
C VAL A 98 -1.39 -8.25 -1.12
N GLU A 99 -0.63 -9.30 -1.41
CA GLU A 99 -0.59 -9.94 -2.73
C GLU A 99 -1.97 -10.44 -3.20
N LEU A 100 -2.84 -10.84 -2.25
CA LEU A 100 -4.21 -11.30 -2.51
C LEU A 100 -5.25 -10.18 -2.58
N GLY A 101 -4.86 -8.92 -2.44
CA GLY A 101 -5.75 -7.77 -2.60
C GLY A 101 -6.35 -7.20 -1.33
N ALA A 102 -5.86 -7.55 -0.12
CA ALA A 102 -6.33 -6.90 1.10
C ALA A 102 -6.10 -5.39 1.04
N ALA A 103 -7.11 -4.60 1.43
CA ALA A 103 -7.08 -3.14 1.49
C ALA A 103 -6.59 -2.63 2.85
N GLY A 104 -6.65 -3.45 3.89
CA GLY A 104 -6.17 -3.10 5.21
C GLY A 104 -5.85 -4.33 6.07
N ILE A 105 -4.98 -4.15 7.06
CA ILE A 105 -4.56 -5.21 7.97
C ILE A 105 -4.61 -4.69 9.40
N VAL A 106 -5.34 -5.39 10.26
CA VAL A 106 -5.50 -5.07 11.69
C VAL A 106 -4.87 -6.17 12.54
N PRO A 107 -3.71 -5.92 13.17
CA PRO A 107 -3.10 -6.86 14.11
C PRO A 107 -3.89 -6.92 15.42
N VAL A 108 -4.43 -8.10 15.77
CA VAL A 108 -5.28 -8.28 16.95
C VAL A 108 -4.55 -9.05 18.06
N MET A 109 -4.49 -8.45 19.25
CA MET A 109 -3.92 -9.06 20.46
C MET A 109 -4.97 -9.96 21.13
N MET A 110 -4.73 -11.27 21.14
CA MET A 110 -5.64 -12.26 21.74
C MET A 110 -5.20 -12.61 23.18
N LYS A 111 -6.13 -13.00 24.03
CA LYS A 111 -5.84 -13.40 25.44
C LYS A 111 -4.75 -14.48 25.57
N ARG A 112 -4.64 -15.37 24.59
CA ARG A 112 -3.64 -16.44 24.54
C ARG A 112 -2.39 -16.09 23.74
N THR A 113 -2.23 -14.83 23.32
CA THR A 113 -1.03 -14.37 22.61
C THR A 113 0.12 -14.30 23.61
N VAL A 114 1.17 -15.06 23.38
CA VAL A 114 2.33 -15.21 24.28
C VAL A 114 3.15 -13.93 24.40
N VAL A 115 2.94 -12.97 23.50
CA VAL A 115 3.78 -11.75 23.40
C VAL A 115 3.06 -10.58 24.04
N LYS A 116 3.41 -10.24 25.27
CA LYS A 116 3.11 -8.92 25.84
C LYS A 116 4.07 -7.91 25.23
N LEU A 117 3.60 -7.14 24.27
CA LEU A 117 4.38 -6.06 23.67
C LEU A 117 4.21 -4.80 24.50
N GLU A 118 5.32 -4.21 24.91
CA GLU A 118 5.37 -2.85 25.44
C GLU A 118 5.01 -1.85 24.32
N ASP A 119 4.41 -0.71 24.65
CA ASP A 119 3.88 0.21 23.63
C ASP A 119 4.95 0.69 22.65
N LYS A 120 6.13 1.05 23.10
CA LYS A 120 7.26 1.41 22.22
C LYS A 120 7.68 0.31 21.24
N LYS A 121 7.46 -0.95 21.61
CA LYS A 121 7.74 -2.08 20.72
C LYS A 121 6.61 -2.33 19.72
N LYS A 122 5.38 -1.92 20.07
CA LYS A 122 4.23 -1.98 19.13
C LYS A 122 4.43 -1.02 17.97
N ASP A 123 4.82 0.24 18.23
CA ASP A 123 5.00 1.25 17.17
C ASP A 123 6.08 0.82 16.17
N LYS A 124 7.26 0.44 16.65
CA LYS A 124 8.33 -0.07 15.78
C LYS A 124 7.91 -1.29 14.97
N LYS A 125 7.08 -2.16 15.57
CA LYS A 125 6.60 -3.36 14.89
C LYS A 125 5.54 -3.03 13.85
N ARG A 126 4.68 -2.05 14.11
CA ARG A 126 3.73 -1.51 13.14
C ARG A 126 4.44 -0.90 11.95
N GLU A 127 5.44 -0.04 12.18
CA GLU A 127 6.26 0.54 11.12
C GLU A 127 6.89 -0.55 10.24
N ARG A 128 7.50 -1.57 10.85
CA ARG A 128 8.06 -2.70 10.11
C ARG A 128 7.00 -3.44 9.29
N TYR A 129 5.82 -3.65 9.82
CA TYR A 129 4.71 -4.30 9.12
C TYR A 129 4.19 -3.46 7.96
N GLN A 130 4.15 -2.13 8.12
CA GLN A 130 3.81 -1.20 7.05
C GLN A 130 4.82 -1.28 5.90
N MET A 131 6.12 -1.28 6.20
CA MET A 131 7.18 -1.44 5.18
C MET A 131 7.05 -2.76 4.40
N ILE A 132 6.63 -3.84 5.07
CA ILE A 132 6.40 -5.14 4.41
C ILE A 132 5.18 -5.04 3.48
N ALA A 133 4.10 -4.38 3.93
CA ALA A 133 2.91 -4.16 3.11
C ALA A 133 3.23 -3.32 1.85
N GLU A 134 4.00 -2.26 2.00
CA GLU A 134 4.48 -1.42 0.89
C GLU A 134 5.32 -2.21 -0.11
N SER A 135 6.31 -2.98 0.39
CA SER A 135 7.15 -3.82 -0.46
C SER A 135 6.33 -4.86 -1.23
N ALA A 136 5.38 -5.50 -0.56
CA ALA A 136 4.49 -6.49 -1.18
C ALA A 136 3.56 -5.84 -2.22
N ALA A 137 3.02 -4.65 -1.96
CA ALA A 137 2.20 -3.90 -2.90
C ALA A 137 3.00 -3.52 -4.16
N LYS A 138 4.22 -3.01 -3.98
CA LYS A 138 5.13 -2.70 -5.08
C LYS A 138 5.43 -3.94 -5.94
N GLN A 139 5.75 -5.07 -5.30
CA GLN A 139 6.08 -6.30 -6.01
C GLN A 139 4.88 -6.92 -6.75
N SER A 140 3.70 -6.87 -6.16
CA SER A 140 2.47 -7.43 -6.76
C SER A 140 1.77 -6.48 -7.74
N GLY A 141 2.31 -5.28 -7.95
CA GLY A 141 1.79 -4.30 -8.91
C GLY A 141 0.47 -3.67 -8.49
N ARG A 142 0.18 -3.62 -7.19
CA ARG A 142 -1.03 -2.98 -6.68
C ARG A 142 -0.97 -1.47 -6.85
N GLY A 143 -2.10 -0.83 -7.09
CA GLY A 143 -2.25 0.63 -7.13
C GLY A 143 -2.47 1.23 -5.74
N ILE A 144 -2.92 0.41 -4.77
CA ILE A 144 -3.18 0.82 -3.39
C ILE A 144 -2.15 0.18 -2.46
N ILE A 145 -1.56 0.98 -1.57
CA ILE A 145 -0.73 0.49 -0.48
C ILE A 145 -1.63 0.26 0.74
N PRO A 146 -1.84 -1.00 1.18
CA PRO A 146 -2.69 -1.29 2.32
C PRO A 146 -2.15 -0.71 3.61
N GLU A 147 -3.03 -0.13 4.43
CA GLU A 147 -2.66 0.35 5.76
C GLU A 147 -2.56 -0.81 6.75
N VAL A 148 -1.47 -0.86 7.52
CA VAL A 148 -1.36 -1.69 8.71
C VAL A 148 -1.66 -0.83 9.93
N THR A 149 -2.83 -1.03 10.53
CA THR A 149 -3.27 -0.26 11.70
C THR A 149 -2.45 -0.53 12.95
N GLY A 150 -2.67 0.24 14.00
CA GLY A 150 -2.18 -0.06 15.34
C GLY A 150 -2.71 -1.40 15.87
N PHE A 151 -1.99 -1.96 16.86
CA PHE A 151 -2.42 -3.20 17.52
C PHE A 151 -3.71 -2.97 18.32
N MET A 152 -4.72 -3.77 18.06
CA MET A 152 -6.02 -3.73 18.76
C MET A 152 -6.17 -4.93 19.67
N SER A 153 -6.84 -4.75 20.81
CA SER A 153 -7.39 -5.88 21.57
C SER A 153 -8.56 -6.50 20.80
N PHE A 154 -8.94 -7.73 21.13
CA PHE A 154 -10.10 -8.37 20.52
C PHE A 154 -11.39 -7.56 20.69
N ARG A 155 -11.56 -6.89 21.84
CA ARG A 155 -12.71 -6.04 22.10
C ARG A 155 -12.74 -4.79 21.21
N GLU A 156 -11.59 -4.12 21.05
CA GLU A 156 -11.46 -2.97 20.16
C GLU A 156 -11.69 -3.35 18.68
N ALA A 157 -11.18 -4.52 18.27
CA ALA A 157 -11.43 -5.03 16.92
C ALA A 157 -12.91 -5.29 16.66
N LEU A 158 -13.66 -5.82 17.62
CA LEU A 158 -15.11 -6.00 17.50
C LEU A 158 -15.85 -4.66 17.42
N GLN A 159 -15.43 -3.67 18.21
CA GLN A 159 -16.01 -2.33 18.15
C GLN A 159 -15.73 -1.67 16.79
N TYR A 160 -14.53 -1.81 16.28
CA TYR A 160 -14.16 -1.31 14.94
C TYR A 160 -15.02 -1.94 13.83
N LEU A 161 -15.22 -3.26 13.87
CA LEU A 161 -16.10 -3.98 12.94
C LEU A 161 -17.55 -3.50 13.03
N SER A 162 -18.07 -3.22 14.24
CA SER A 162 -19.44 -2.74 14.39
C SER A 162 -19.66 -1.34 13.80
N LEU A 163 -18.62 -0.47 13.84
CA LEU A 163 -18.68 0.85 13.23
C LEU A 163 -18.66 0.77 11.69
N ILE A 164 -17.90 -0.16 11.11
CA ILE A 164 -17.88 -0.37 9.66
C ILE A 164 -19.23 -0.89 9.16
N HIS A 165 -19.88 -1.79 9.91
CA HIS A 165 -21.19 -2.34 9.55
C HIS A 165 -22.34 -1.32 9.62
N ILE A 166 -22.22 -0.28 10.44
CA ILE A 166 -23.22 0.79 10.55
C ILE A 166 -23.13 1.77 9.37
N SER A 167 -21.97 1.90 8.74
CA SER A 167 -21.76 2.85 7.64
C SER A 167 -22.09 2.31 6.25
N GLU A 168 -22.32 1.01 6.07
CA GLU A 168 -22.79 0.45 4.81
C GLU A 168 -24.29 0.13 4.89
N PRO A 169 -25.15 0.87 4.13
CA PRO A 169 -26.55 0.48 3.98
C PRO A 169 -26.60 -0.86 3.23
N THR A 170 -27.03 -1.90 3.90
CA THR A 170 -27.35 -3.20 3.28
C THR A 170 -28.35 -2.95 2.14
N ARG A 171 -27.89 -3.00 0.91
CA ARG A 171 -28.80 -3.14 -0.23
C ARG A 171 -29.41 -4.54 -0.12
N HIS A 172 -30.61 -4.63 0.42
CA HIS A 172 -31.46 -5.79 0.18
C HIS A 172 -31.78 -5.81 -1.33
N SER A 173 -31.07 -6.65 -2.08
CA SER A 173 -31.56 -7.08 -3.38
C SER A 173 -32.79 -7.95 -3.13
N LEU A 174 -33.96 -7.37 -3.30
CA LEU A 174 -35.18 -8.15 -3.47
C LEU A 174 -35.02 -8.93 -4.78
N ILE A 175 -34.97 -10.26 -4.67
CA ILE A 175 -35.18 -11.19 -5.77
C ILE A 175 -36.66 -11.22 -6.10
#